data_9f476e29f9f9de125ffab9959775ad42
#
_entry.id   9f476e29f9f9de125ffab9959775ad42
#
_cell.length_a   1.000
_cell.length_b   1.000
_cell.length_c   1.000
_cell.angle_alpha   90.00
_cell.angle_beta   90.00
_cell.angle_gamma   90.00
#
_symmetry.space_group_name_H-M   'P 1'
#
loop_
_entity.id
_entity.type
_entity.pdbx_description
1 polymer ?
#
loop_
_entity_poly.entity_id
_entity_poly.type
_entity_poly.pdbx_seq_one_letter_code
_entity_poly.pdbx_strand_id
1 'polypeptide(L)' 'MRWEEIKKAFKDQWVLVKVDEVDASFNIVEGEVLAHSKDKEEVYKKLLQIRPKEFSIEYTGVIPEDLAVVLVSLNENI' A
#
# COMPACT_ATOMS: atom_id res chain seq x y z
N MET A 1 1.84 4.25 -13.71
CA MET A 1 1.82 2.78 -13.84
C MET A 1 0.47 2.22 -13.37
N ARG A 2 0.03 1.17 -13.99
CA ARG A 2 -1.16 0.45 -13.53
C ARG A 2 -0.81 -0.36 -12.27
N TRP A 3 -1.78 -0.52 -11.39
CA TRP A 3 -1.57 -1.25 -10.14
C TRP A 3 -1.01 -2.67 -10.35
N GLU A 4 -1.49 -3.37 -11.40
CA GLU A 4 -0.99 -4.70 -11.72
C GLU A 4 0.51 -4.70 -12.05
N GLU A 5 0.98 -3.66 -12.74
CA GLU A 5 2.39 -3.51 -13.07
C GLU A 5 3.22 -3.19 -11.81
N ILE A 6 2.67 -2.38 -10.91
CA ILE A 6 3.32 -2.04 -9.63
C ILE A 6 3.53 -3.31 -8.80
N LYS A 7 2.52 -4.15 -8.71
CA LYS A 7 2.62 -5.40 -7.95
C LYS A 7 3.69 -6.35 -8.53
N LYS A 8 3.86 -6.36 -9.83
CA LYS A 8 4.87 -7.19 -10.49
C LYS A 8 6.27 -6.63 -10.34
N ALA A 9 6.42 -5.32 -10.43
CA ALA A 9 7.71 -4.65 -10.37
C ALA A 9 8.28 -4.61 -8.95
N PHE A 10 7.42 -4.47 -7.94
CA PHE A 10 7.83 -4.31 -6.53
C PHE A 10 7.20 -5.41 -5.68
N LYS A 11 7.60 -6.65 -5.91
CA LYS A 11 7.04 -7.81 -5.20
C LYS A 11 7.40 -7.81 -3.72
N ASP A 12 6.42 -8.19 -2.89
CA ASP A 12 6.59 -8.35 -1.45
C ASP A 12 7.21 -7.13 -0.78
N GLN A 13 6.76 -5.96 -1.18
CA GLN A 13 7.27 -4.69 -0.65
C GLN A 13 6.12 -3.75 -0.29
N TRP A 14 6.44 -2.80 0.59
CA TRP A 14 5.58 -1.66 0.84
C TRP A 14 5.85 -0.62 -0.23
N VAL A 15 4.80 -0.03 -0.78
CA VAL A 15 4.91 1.00 -1.80
C VAL A 15 4.11 2.23 -1.39
N LEU A 16 4.69 3.40 -1.62
CA LEU A 16 3.98 4.67 -1.52
C LEU A 16 3.59 5.06 -2.93
N VAL A 17 2.29 5.13 -3.18
CA VAL A 17 1.75 5.39 -4.51
C VAL A 17 0.99 6.72 -4.51
N LYS A 18 1.33 7.57 -5.47
CA LYS A 18 0.50 8.73 -5.79
C LYS A 18 -0.65 8.21 -6.65
N VAL A 19 -1.87 8.33 -6.15
CA VAL A 19 -3.05 7.74 -6.79
C VAL A 19 -3.54 8.64 -7.91
N ASP A 20 -3.59 8.10 -9.13
CA ASP A 20 -4.10 8.83 -10.30
C ASP A 20 -5.53 8.40 -10.64
N GLU A 21 -5.86 7.13 -10.42
CA GLU A 21 -7.19 6.60 -10.71
C GLU A 21 -7.57 5.49 -9.74
N VAL A 22 -8.82 5.49 -9.31
CA VAL A 22 -9.40 4.42 -8.49
C VAL A 22 -10.67 3.90 -9.17
N ASP A 23 -11.06 2.66 -8.85
CA ASP A 23 -12.33 2.10 -9.33
C ASP A 23 -13.49 2.46 -8.41
N ALA A 24 -14.68 1.92 -8.68
CA ALA A 24 -15.89 2.21 -7.91
C ALA A 24 -15.79 1.78 -6.44
N SER A 25 -14.88 0.84 -6.12
CA SER A 25 -14.63 0.38 -4.74
C SER A 25 -13.42 1.04 -4.10
N PHE A 26 -12.88 2.10 -4.72
CA PHE A 26 -11.70 2.84 -4.28
C PHE A 26 -10.41 2.01 -4.31
N ASN A 27 -10.35 0.95 -5.11
CA ASN A 27 -9.11 0.23 -5.34
C ASN A 27 -8.27 0.99 -6.37
N ILE A 28 -6.96 1.01 -6.16
CA ILE A 28 -6.05 1.70 -7.06
C ILE A 28 -6.05 1.01 -8.43
N VAL A 29 -6.33 1.75 -9.48
CA VAL A 29 -6.22 1.29 -10.86
C VAL A 29 -4.90 1.75 -11.46
N GLU A 30 -4.56 3.01 -11.25
CA GLU A 30 -3.35 3.62 -11.79
C GLU A 30 -2.73 4.60 -10.80
N GLY A 31 -1.41 4.65 -10.78
CA GLY A 31 -0.68 5.56 -9.91
C GLY A 31 0.81 5.58 -10.21
N GLU A 32 1.52 6.42 -9.48
CA GLU A 32 2.97 6.55 -9.59
C GLU A 32 3.63 6.12 -8.29
N VAL A 33 4.63 5.24 -8.37
CA VAL A 33 5.38 4.80 -7.20
C VAL A 33 6.38 5.89 -6.82
N LEU A 34 6.18 6.48 -5.65
CA LEU A 34 7.04 7.52 -5.11
C LEU A 34 8.15 6.95 -4.23
N ALA A 35 7.89 5.82 -3.59
CA ALA A 35 8.86 5.13 -2.74
C ALA A 35 8.45 3.67 -2.59
N HIS A 36 9.43 2.82 -2.31
CA HIS A 36 9.18 1.40 -2.04
C HIS A 36 10.26 0.86 -1.12
N SER A 37 9.90 -0.09 -0.28
CA SER A 37 10.84 -0.78 0.59
C SER A 37 10.20 -2.02 1.18
N LYS A 38 11.00 -2.99 1.57
CA LYS A 38 10.52 -4.12 2.37
C LYS A 38 10.20 -3.69 3.80
N ASP A 39 10.76 -2.57 4.23
CA ASP A 39 10.53 -1.97 5.55
C ASP A 39 9.50 -0.84 5.42
N LYS A 40 8.37 -1.00 6.09
CA LYS A 40 7.29 -0.02 6.10
C LYS A 40 7.75 1.35 6.59
N GLU A 41 8.65 1.37 7.58
CA GLU A 41 9.15 2.64 8.15
C GLU A 41 9.91 3.48 7.14
N GLU A 42 10.64 2.83 6.23
CA GLU A 42 11.35 3.53 5.16
C GLU A 42 10.38 4.26 4.24
N VAL A 43 9.25 3.63 3.95
CA VAL A 43 8.20 4.23 3.12
C VAL A 43 7.56 5.43 3.83
N TYR A 44 7.31 5.30 5.14
CA TYR A 44 6.77 6.41 5.94
C TYR A 44 7.72 7.60 6.00
N LYS A 45 9.02 7.36 6.10
CA LYS A 45 10.02 8.43 6.07
C LYS A 45 9.94 9.21 4.76
N LYS A 46 9.80 8.50 3.64
CA LYS A 46 9.65 9.14 2.33
C LYS A 46 8.34 9.92 2.23
N LEU A 47 7.26 9.38 2.79
CA LEU A 47 5.99 10.09 2.83
C LEU A 47 6.14 11.44 3.52
N LEU A 48 6.83 11.50 4.65
CA LEU A 48 7.04 12.73 5.40
C LEU A 48 7.91 13.74 4.63
N GLN A 49 8.81 13.27 3.78
CA GLN A 49 9.66 14.14 2.95
C GLN A 49 8.91 14.69 1.76
N ILE A 50 8.15 13.84 1.06
CA ILE A 50 7.47 14.20 -0.19
C ILE A 50 6.14 14.91 0.07
N ARG A 51 5.38 14.44 1.07
CA ARG A 51 4.05 14.97 1.44
C ARG A 51 3.11 15.09 0.24
N PRO A 52 2.81 13.99 -0.47
CA PRO A 52 1.91 14.02 -1.61
C PRO A 52 0.48 14.28 -1.15
N LYS A 53 -0.36 14.86 -2.02
CA LYS A 53 -1.75 15.17 -1.70
C LYS A 53 -2.64 13.94 -1.72
N GLU A 54 -2.55 13.15 -2.78
CA GLU A 54 -3.35 11.94 -2.95
C GLU A 54 -2.43 10.75 -3.01
N PHE A 55 -2.41 9.95 -1.96
CA PHE A 55 -1.49 8.83 -1.86
C PHE A 55 -2.13 7.66 -1.15
N SER A 56 -1.50 6.49 -1.33
CA SER A 56 -1.81 5.30 -0.56
C SER A 56 -0.51 4.56 -0.27
N ILE A 57 -0.43 3.94 0.90
CA ILE A 57 0.67 3.04 1.25
C ILE A 57 0.09 1.63 1.21
N GLU A 58 0.61 0.81 0.31
CA GLU A 58 0.11 -0.53 0.08
C GLU A 58 1.23 -1.57 0.19
N TYR A 59 0.87 -2.77 0.61
CA TYR A 59 1.77 -3.90 0.59
C TYR A 59 1.45 -4.77 -0.63
N THR A 60 2.46 -5.08 -1.44
CA THR A 60 2.26 -5.83 -2.70
C THR A 60 2.29 -7.34 -2.50
N GLY A 61 2.75 -7.81 -1.35
CA GLY A 61 2.78 -9.24 -1.05
C GLY A 61 1.45 -9.76 -0.51
N VAL A 62 1.47 -11.01 -0.05
CA VAL A 62 0.30 -11.66 0.54
C VAL A 62 0.37 -11.50 2.05
N ILE A 63 -0.69 -10.92 2.64
CA ILE A 63 -0.80 -10.81 4.09
C ILE A 63 -1.29 -12.18 4.62
N PRO A 64 -0.58 -12.79 5.60
CA PRO A 64 -1.00 -14.07 6.17
C PRO A 64 -2.42 -13.99 6.76
N GLU A 65 -3.24 -15.00 6.50
CA GLU A 65 -4.59 -15.07 7.01
C GLU A 65 -4.65 -15.02 8.54
N ASP A 66 -3.67 -15.64 9.20
CA ASP A 66 -3.60 -15.65 10.66
C ASP A 66 -3.52 -14.23 11.23
N LEU A 67 -2.76 -13.37 10.58
CA LEU A 67 -2.64 -11.98 10.99
C LEU A 67 -3.96 -11.23 10.79
N ALA A 68 -4.64 -11.47 9.67
CA ALA A 68 -5.93 -10.85 9.39
C ALA A 68 -7.00 -11.28 10.40
N VAL A 69 -7.01 -12.56 10.78
CA VAL A 69 -7.95 -13.10 11.79
C VAL A 69 -7.72 -12.45 13.14
N VAL A 70 -6.47 -12.29 13.54
CA VAL A 70 -6.13 -11.64 14.82
C VAL A 70 -6.60 -10.19 14.84
N LEU A 71 -6.44 -9.46 13.75
CA LEU A 71 -6.90 -8.07 13.65
C LEU A 71 -8.43 -7.97 13.75
N VAL A 72 -9.16 -8.88 13.13
CA VAL A 72 -10.62 -8.94 13.20
C VAL A 72 -11.07 -9.24 14.63
N SER A 73 -10.42 -10.18 15.30
CA SER A 73 -10.73 -10.55 16.70
C SER A 73 -10.53 -9.36 17.63
N LEU A 74 -9.47 -8.59 17.44
CA LEU A 74 -9.22 -7.39 18.25
C LEU A 74 -10.32 -6.35 18.06
N ASN A 75 -10.80 -6.17 16.83
CA ASN A 75 -11.88 -5.24 16.53
C ASN A 75 -13.20 -5.65 17.17
N GLU A 76 -13.48 -6.94 17.22
CA GLU A 76 -14.70 -7.47 17.82
C GLU A 76 -14.76 -7.28 19.34
N ASN A 77 -13.61 -7.20 19.98
CA ASN A 77 -13.53 -7.02 21.44
C ASN A 77 -13.62 -5.56 21.88
N ILE A 78 -13.73 -4.67 20.96
CA ILE A 78 -13.91 -3.25 21.22
C ILE A 78 -15.39 -2.90 21.15
#